data_95cd6a39b97cc1796d9e7086e00a8b7b
#
_entry.id   95cd6a39b97cc1796d9e7086e00a8b7b
#
_cell.length_a   1.000
_cell.length_b   1.000
_cell.length_c   1.000
_cell.angle_alpha   90.00
_cell.angle_beta   90.00
_cell.angle_gamma   90.00
#
_symmetry.space_group_name_H-M   'P 1'
#
loop_
_entity.id
_entity.type
_entity.pdbx_description
1 polymer ?
#
loop_
_entity_poly.entity_id
_entity_poly.type
_entity_poly.pdbx_seq_one_letter_code
_entity_poly.pdbx_strand_id
1 'polypeptide(L)'
;MEMTQDMIQYYAKRAHEYERIYQRPERQSDLRALQASIEDAFVGPDVLDIACGTGYFSASAARRACSLTGVDGNEETLELARQKGLPNASFRRADAYDLGAPARPYSGALCTFWWSHVPKDRIEAFLVNVHRQLEPGAAVLFADNTYVEGNSTPVVRTDAQGNTYQSRRLESGASYEVLKNFPDAAELVAWARRFGTAIELRQLTYFWILRYRAH
;
A
#
# COMPACT_ATOMS: atom_id res chain seq x y z
N MET A 1 -10.88 -11.37 -11.39
CA MET A 1 -10.22 -12.48 -10.66
C MET A 1 -9.81 -11.88 -9.31
N GLU A 2 -10.47 -12.33 -8.28
CA GLU A 2 -10.19 -11.94 -6.88
C GLU A 2 -8.72 -12.14 -6.55
N MET A 3 -8.21 -11.43 -5.52
CA MET A 3 -6.92 -11.80 -4.90
C MET A 3 -6.88 -13.31 -4.78
N THR A 4 -5.76 -13.93 -5.17
CA THR A 4 -5.68 -15.39 -5.04
C THR A 4 -5.94 -15.74 -3.57
N GLN A 5 -6.79 -16.72 -3.33
CA GLN A 5 -7.16 -17.19 -1.99
C GLN A 5 -5.92 -17.42 -1.12
N ASP A 6 -4.82 -17.83 -1.76
CA ASP A 6 -3.50 -18.03 -1.14
C ASP A 6 -2.91 -16.75 -0.57
N MET A 7 -3.02 -15.62 -1.27
CA MET A 7 -2.49 -14.34 -0.80
C MET A 7 -3.27 -13.80 0.40
N ILE A 8 -4.62 -13.90 0.36
CA ILE A 8 -5.47 -13.52 1.50
C ILE A 8 -5.12 -14.35 2.72
N GLN A 9 -5.03 -15.68 2.56
CA GLN A 9 -4.68 -16.60 3.65
C GLN A 9 -3.27 -16.36 4.19
N TYR A 10 -2.30 -16.06 3.30
CA TYR A 10 -0.94 -15.74 3.72
C TYR A 10 -0.91 -14.51 4.63
N TYR A 11 -1.55 -13.41 4.23
CA TYR A 11 -1.54 -12.18 5.01
C TYR A 11 -2.36 -12.28 6.30
N ALA A 12 -3.49 -12.99 6.30
CA ALA A 12 -4.26 -13.26 7.51
C ALA A 12 -3.43 -14.03 8.55
N LYS A 13 -2.80 -15.13 8.15
CA LYS A 13 -1.95 -15.94 9.03
C LYS A 13 -0.68 -15.22 9.51
N ARG A 14 -0.21 -14.23 8.75
CA ARG A 14 0.98 -13.46 9.06
C ARG A 14 0.70 -12.21 9.88
N ALA A 15 -0.55 -11.84 10.13
CA ALA A 15 -0.92 -10.54 10.71
C ALA A 15 -0.07 -10.18 11.95
N HIS A 16 0.06 -11.11 12.90
CA HIS A 16 0.84 -10.91 14.15
C HIS A 16 2.36 -10.80 13.95
N GLU A 17 2.89 -11.32 12.83
CA GLU A 17 4.32 -11.28 12.51
C GLU A 17 4.66 -10.14 11.54
N TYR A 18 3.62 -9.52 10.95
CA TYR A 18 3.79 -8.64 9.79
C TYR A 18 4.71 -7.46 10.08
N GLU A 19 4.57 -6.81 11.23
CA GLU A 19 5.34 -5.62 11.58
C GLU A 19 6.83 -5.91 11.88
N ARG A 20 7.23 -7.19 12.07
CA ARG A 20 8.65 -7.55 12.23
C ARG A 20 9.51 -7.17 11.03
N ILE A 21 8.93 -7.11 9.81
CA ILE A 21 9.66 -6.66 8.62
C ILE A 21 10.12 -5.20 8.72
N TYR A 22 9.41 -4.39 9.51
CA TYR A 22 9.75 -2.98 9.75
C TYR A 22 10.82 -2.80 10.84
N GLN A 23 11.24 -3.86 11.53
CA GLN A 23 12.27 -3.81 12.55
C GLN A 23 13.68 -4.04 12.01
N ARG A 24 13.85 -4.33 10.71
CA ARG A 24 15.13 -4.58 10.08
C ARG A 24 16.04 -3.35 10.16
N PRO A 25 17.25 -3.44 10.77
CA PRO A 25 18.12 -2.29 11.00
C PRO A 25 18.48 -1.53 9.72
N GLU A 26 18.78 -2.27 8.64
CA GLU A 26 19.18 -1.71 7.35
C GLU A 26 18.11 -0.87 6.67
N ARG A 27 16.84 -1.05 7.04
CA ARG A 27 15.68 -0.35 6.46
C ARG A 27 15.21 0.87 7.26
N GLN A 28 15.79 1.12 8.44
CA GLN A 28 15.30 2.14 9.37
C GLN A 28 15.40 3.56 8.80
N SER A 29 16.43 3.87 8.02
CA SER A 29 16.56 5.17 7.35
C SER A 29 15.42 5.41 6.37
N ASP A 30 15.15 4.42 5.53
CA ASP A 30 14.12 4.49 4.50
C ASP A 30 12.71 4.50 5.12
N LEU A 31 12.50 3.75 6.20
CA LEU A 31 11.22 3.77 6.94
C LEU A 31 10.92 5.14 7.54
N ARG A 32 11.93 5.79 8.17
CA ARG A 32 11.76 7.15 8.69
C ARG A 32 11.47 8.15 7.57
N ALA A 33 12.13 8.01 6.42
CA ALA A 33 11.89 8.86 5.26
C ALA A 33 10.47 8.68 4.70
N LEU A 34 9.97 7.44 4.66
CA LEU A 34 8.60 7.14 4.25
C LEU A 34 7.58 7.71 5.24
N GLN A 35 7.78 7.49 6.54
CA GLN A 35 6.90 8.04 7.59
C GLN A 35 6.84 9.57 7.53
N ALA A 36 7.98 10.25 7.41
CA ALA A 36 8.02 11.70 7.24
C ALA A 36 7.28 12.16 5.96
N SER A 37 7.45 11.44 4.85
CA SER A 37 6.75 11.76 3.59
C SER A 37 5.23 11.60 3.72
N ILE A 38 4.76 10.62 4.49
CA ILE A 38 3.34 10.41 4.78
C ILE A 38 2.81 11.56 5.65
N GLU A 39 3.52 11.91 6.73
CA GLU A 39 3.12 13.02 7.62
C GLU A 39 3.05 14.36 6.87
N ASP A 40 3.99 14.61 5.96
CA ASP A 40 4.01 15.84 5.15
C ASP A 40 2.90 15.88 4.09
N ALA A 41 2.55 14.72 3.51
CA ALA A 41 1.50 14.65 2.49
C ALA A 41 0.11 14.91 3.06
N PHE A 42 -0.15 14.56 4.32
CA PHE A 42 -1.48 14.51 4.89
C PHE A 42 -1.70 15.50 6.06
N VAL A 43 -1.29 16.75 5.87
CA VAL A 43 -1.56 17.83 6.83
C VAL A 43 -2.97 18.38 6.61
N GLY A 44 -3.93 17.90 7.40
CA GLY A 44 -5.31 18.37 7.42
C GLY A 44 -6.35 17.62 6.56
N PRO A 45 -6.01 16.73 5.58
CA PRO A 45 -7.03 16.06 4.79
C PRO A 45 -7.78 14.95 5.53
N ASP A 46 -8.93 14.57 4.94
CA ASP A 46 -9.60 13.31 5.23
C ASP A 46 -8.96 12.23 4.34
N VAL A 47 -8.31 11.25 4.94
CA VAL A 47 -7.47 10.28 4.26
C VAL A 47 -8.17 8.92 4.13
N LEU A 48 -8.15 8.33 2.92
CA LEU A 48 -8.42 6.92 2.68
C LEU A 48 -7.10 6.16 2.63
N ASP A 49 -6.89 5.22 3.56
CA ASP A 49 -5.72 4.32 3.56
C ASP A 49 -6.14 2.95 3.02
N ILE A 50 -5.67 2.64 1.80
CA ILE A 50 -6.09 1.47 1.02
C ILE A 50 -5.10 0.33 1.23
N ALA A 51 -5.62 -0.86 1.55
CA ALA A 51 -4.85 -2.02 1.98
C ALA A 51 -3.96 -1.67 3.19
N CYS A 52 -4.60 -1.07 4.21
CA CYS A 52 -3.92 -0.50 5.38
C CYS A 52 -3.25 -1.55 6.28
N GLY A 53 -3.56 -2.83 6.10
CA GLY A 53 -3.03 -3.93 6.88
C GLY A 53 -3.26 -3.72 8.39
N THR A 54 -2.18 -3.85 9.16
CA THR A 54 -2.18 -3.65 10.63
C THR A 54 -2.24 -2.17 11.05
N GLY A 55 -2.39 -1.22 10.12
CA GLY A 55 -2.42 0.20 10.42
C GLY A 55 -1.05 0.81 10.78
N TYR A 56 0.06 0.16 10.42
CA TYR A 56 1.40 0.66 10.75
C TYR A 56 1.66 2.05 10.18
N PHE A 57 1.34 2.26 8.89
CA PHE A 57 1.49 3.57 8.24
C PHE A 57 0.26 4.46 8.42
N SER A 58 -0.92 3.88 8.68
CA SER A 58 -2.09 4.65 9.12
C SER A 58 -1.77 5.50 10.34
N ALA A 59 -0.97 4.98 11.29
CA ALA A 59 -0.53 5.72 12.47
C ALA A 59 0.30 6.98 12.11
N SER A 60 1.11 6.92 11.06
CA SER A 60 1.87 8.10 10.58
C SER A 60 0.95 9.13 9.92
N ALA A 61 0.02 8.69 9.07
CA ALA A 61 -0.95 9.59 8.42
C ALA A 61 -1.90 10.24 9.44
N ALA A 62 -2.41 9.47 10.40
CA ALA A 62 -3.33 9.94 11.43
C ALA A 62 -2.76 11.04 12.33
N ARG A 63 -1.43 11.16 12.45
CA ARG A 63 -0.80 12.24 13.25
C ARG A 63 -1.12 13.64 12.73
N ARG A 64 -1.35 13.79 11.42
CA ARG A 64 -1.51 15.08 10.76
C ARG A 64 -2.84 15.21 9.99
N ALA A 65 -3.51 14.10 9.69
CA ALA A 65 -4.81 14.08 9.02
C ALA A 65 -5.93 14.57 9.95
N CYS A 66 -6.97 15.18 9.37
CA CYS A 66 -8.23 15.45 10.07
C CYS A 66 -8.92 14.16 10.49
N SER A 67 -9.08 13.25 9.53
CA SER A 67 -9.62 11.92 9.76
C SER A 67 -8.94 10.89 8.86
N LEU A 68 -9.00 9.62 9.24
CA LEU A 68 -8.49 8.53 8.45
C LEU A 68 -9.52 7.39 8.41
N THR A 69 -9.76 6.88 7.20
CA THR A 69 -10.49 5.63 7.00
C THR A 69 -9.53 4.59 6.43
N GLY A 70 -9.15 3.59 7.22
CA GLY A 70 -8.35 2.46 6.74
C GLY A 70 -9.24 1.35 6.22
N VAL A 71 -8.88 0.78 5.07
CA VAL A 71 -9.58 -0.37 4.48
C VAL A 71 -8.58 -1.49 4.16
N ASP A 72 -8.99 -2.73 4.46
CA ASP A 72 -8.23 -3.94 4.12
C ASP A 72 -9.18 -5.11 3.85
N GLY A 73 -8.73 -6.11 3.12
CA GLY A 73 -9.49 -7.33 2.83
C GLY A 73 -9.52 -8.31 4.00
N ASN A 74 -8.58 -8.22 4.94
CA ASN A 74 -8.41 -9.15 6.05
C ASN A 74 -8.88 -8.55 7.38
N GLU A 75 -9.83 -9.21 8.02
CA GLU A 75 -10.32 -8.77 9.32
C GLU A 75 -9.26 -8.92 10.42
N GLU A 76 -8.41 -9.94 10.34
CA GLU A 76 -7.32 -10.19 11.28
C GLU A 76 -6.32 -9.02 11.36
N THR A 77 -6.00 -8.42 10.20
CA THR A 77 -5.13 -7.23 10.16
C THR A 77 -5.84 -6.00 10.68
N LEU A 78 -7.14 -5.85 10.38
CA LEU A 78 -7.95 -4.71 10.83
C LEU A 78 -8.16 -4.69 12.34
N GLU A 79 -8.26 -5.86 12.99
CA GLU A 79 -8.30 -5.93 14.46
C GLU A 79 -7.04 -5.35 15.09
N LEU A 80 -5.85 -5.67 14.54
CA LEU A 80 -4.59 -5.08 14.99
C LEU A 80 -4.52 -3.57 14.73
N ALA A 81 -5.07 -3.12 13.60
CA ALA A 81 -5.15 -1.69 13.29
C ALA A 81 -6.04 -0.94 14.31
N ARG A 82 -7.19 -1.49 14.66
CA ARG A 82 -8.10 -0.92 15.68
C ARG A 82 -7.47 -0.88 17.07
N GLN A 83 -6.66 -1.90 17.43
CA GLN A 83 -5.95 -1.96 18.71
C GLN A 83 -4.91 -0.84 18.87
N LYS A 84 -4.48 -0.17 17.79
CA LYS A 84 -3.60 1.01 17.89
C LYS A 84 -4.28 2.23 18.53
N GLY A 85 -5.61 2.23 18.65
CA GLY A 85 -6.37 3.26 19.36
C GLY A 85 -6.23 4.65 18.79
N LEU A 86 -6.11 4.79 17.47
CA LEU A 86 -5.96 6.09 16.79
C LEU A 86 -7.27 6.89 16.88
N PRO A 87 -7.30 8.05 17.56
CA PRO A 87 -8.57 8.71 17.92
C PRO A 87 -9.34 9.28 16.72
N ASN A 88 -8.66 9.56 15.62
CA ASN A 88 -9.22 10.11 14.38
C ASN A 88 -9.26 9.08 13.24
N ALA A 89 -9.08 7.79 13.53
CA ALA A 89 -9.09 6.74 12.52
C ALA A 89 -10.23 5.74 12.74
N SER A 90 -10.79 5.26 11.63
CA SER A 90 -11.72 4.14 11.58
C SER A 90 -11.22 3.09 10.61
N PHE A 91 -11.51 1.83 10.88
CA PHE A 91 -11.04 0.71 10.06
C PHE A 91 -12.20 -0.20 9.69
N ARG A 92 -12.35 -0.47 8.38
CA ARG A 92 -13.43 -1.32 7.85
C ARG A 92 -12.91 -2.28 6.79
N ARG A 93 -13.58 -3.41 6.67
CA ARG A 93 -13.28 -4.37 5.61
C ARG A 93 -13.75 -3.83 4.25
N ALA A 94 -12.88 -3.90 3.23
CA ALA A 94 -13.20 -3.63 1.84
C ALA A 94 -12.20 -4.32 0.91
N ASP A 95 -12.63 -4.59 -0.32
CA ASP A 95 -11.73 -5.02 -1.38
C ASP A 95 -11.07 -3.78 -2.01
N ALA A 96 -9.74 -3.78 -2.13
CA ALA A 96 -9.00 -2.70 -2.79
C ALA A 96 -9.40 -2.49 -4.26
N TYR A 97 -10.01 -3.50 -4.90
CA TYR A 97 -10.54 -3.41 -6.26
C TYR A 97 -12.01 -2.99 -6.32
N ASP A 98 -12.71 -2.96 -5.18
CA ASP A 98 -14.10 -2.53 -5.08
C ASP A 98 -14.32 -1.80 -3.74
N LEU A 99 -13.98 -0.52 -3.73
CA LEU A 99 -14.10 0.33 -2.54
C LEU A 99 -15.54 0.83 -2.31
N GLY A 100 -16.43 0.60 -3.28
CA GLY A 100 -17.78 1.15 -3.30
C GLY A 100 -17.80 2.66 -3.58
N ALA A 101 -18.96 3.27 -3.49
CA ALA A 101 -19.11 4.73 -3.56
C ALA A 101 -18.84 5.33 -2.19
N PRO A 102 -17.98 6.36 -2.06
CA PRO A 102 -17.77 7.03 -0.79
C PRO A 102 -19.00 7.88 -0.43
N ALA A 103 -19.30 8.00 0.86
CA ALA A 103 -20.36 8.90 1.34
C ALA A 103 -20.01 10.38 1.03
N ARG A 104 -18.74 10.70 1.04
CA ARG A 104 -18.12 11.95 0.56
C ARG A 104 -16.74 11.64 0.00
N PRO A 105 -16.28 12.38 -1.02
CA PRO A 105 -14.93 12.20 -1.53
C PRO A 105 -13.88 12.49 -0.46
N TYR A 106 -12.75 11.77 -0.54
CA TYR A 106 -11.60 11.99 0.32
C TYR A 106 -10.66 13.04 -0.28
N SER A 107 -10.03 13.84 0.58
CA SER A 107 -9.01 14.81 0.18
C SER A 107 -7.58 14.26 0.24
N GLY A 108 -7.43 12.98 0.61
CA GLY A 108 -6.16 12.27 0.57
C GLY A 108 -6.34 10.77 0.37
N ALA A 109 -5.37 10.14 -0.32
CA ALA A 109 -5.25 8.69 -0.44
C ALA A 109 -3.84 8.22 -0.11
N LEU A 110 -3.76 7.24 0.76
CA LEU A 110 -2.54 6.50 1.10
C LEU A 110 -2.70 5.06 0.65
N CYS A 111 -1.65 4.49 0.06
CA CYS A 111 -1.60 3.07 -0.20
C CYS A 111 -0.15 2.60 -0.14
N THR A 112 0.19 1.80 0.86
CA THR A 112 1.56 1.33 1.09
C THR A 112 1.67 -0.18 0.95
N PHE A 113 2.70 -0.62 0.21
CA PHE A 113 3.06 -2.03 0.01
C PHE A 113 1.98 -2.92 -0.62
N TRP A 114 1.06 -2.30 -1.35
CA TRP A 114 0.00 -2.98 -2.09
C TRP A 114 0.19 -2.97 -3.61
N TRP A 115 0.77 -1.91 -4.19
CA TRP A 115 0.96 -1.78 -5.64
C TRP A 115 1.61 -3.01 -6.27
N SER A 116 2.65 -3.54 -5.65
CA SER A 116 3.36 -4.73 -6.10
C SER A 116 2.52 -6.01 -6.11
N HIS A 117 1.38 -6.02 -5.41
CA HIS A 117 0.42 -7.12 -5.39
C HIS A 117 -0.71 -6.96 -6.41
N VAL A 118 -0.70 -5.88 -7.19
CA VAL A 118 -1.66 -5.65 -8.27
C VAL A 118 -1.09 -6.26 -9.54
N PRO A 119 -1.82 -7.18 -10.24
CA PRO A 119 -1.43 -7.65 -11.56
C PRO A 119 -1.26 -6.49 -12.54
N LYS A 120 -0.29 -6.58 -13.43
CA LYS A 120 0.06 -5.49 -14.36
C LYS A 120 -1.12 -5.06 -15.24
N ASP A 121 -1.93 -6.01 -15.67
CA ASP A 121 -3.13 -5.77 -16.47
C ASP A 121 -4.30 -5.17 -15.68
N ARG A 122 -4.19 -5.08 -14.34
CA ARG A 122 -5.20 -4.52 -13.44
C ARG A 122 -4.82 -3.19 -12.79
N ILE A 123 -3.61 -2.69 -13.02
CA ILE A 123 -3.14 -1.41 -12.43
C ILE A 123 -4.08 -0.26 -12.79
N GLU A 124 -4.50 -0.17 -14.07
CA GLU A 124 -5.41 0.88 -14.50
C GLU A 124 -6.76 0.81 -13.76
N ALA A 125 -7.37 -0.37 -13.71
CA ALA A 125 -8.66 -0.54 -13.03
C ALA A 125 -8.55 -0.23 -11.52
N PHE A 126 -7.44 -0.64 -10.89
CA PHE A 126 -7.14 -0.30 -9.50
C PHE A 126 -7.05 1.22 -9.30
N LEU A 127 -6.26 1.92 -10.12
CA LEU A 127 -6.10 3.37 -10.01
C LEU A 127 -7.41 4.12 -10.29
N VAL A 128 -8.20 3.70 -11.28
CA VAL A 128 -9.54 4.26 -11.52
C VAL A 128 -10.43 4.12 -10.29
N ASN A 129 -10.42 2.95 -9.63
CA ASN A 129 -11.20 2.72 -8.42
C ASN A 129 -10.73 3.62 -7.26
N VAL A 130 -9.43 3.79 -7.07
CA VAL A 130 -8.87 4.73 -6.09
C VAL A 130 -9.31 6.15 -6.36
N HIS A 131 -9.16 6.63 -7.61
CA HIS A 131 -9.47 8.02 -7.98
C HIS A 131 -10.96 8.36 -7.90
N ARG A 132 -11.86 7.37 -8.06
CA ARG A 132 -13.31 7.55 -7.80
C ARG A 132 -13.64 7.91 -6.35
N GLN A 133 -12.72 7.66 -5.43
CA GLN A 133 -12.89 7.99 -4.01
C GLN A 133 -12.49 9.44 -3.69
N LEU A 134 -11.82 10.14 -4.61
CA LEU A 134 -11.10 11.38 -4.33
C LEU A 134 -11.79 12.60 -4.90
N GLU A 135 -11.64 13.72 -4.20
CA GLU A 135 -11.94 15.04 -4.76
C GLU A 135 -10.79 15.53 -5.67
N PRO A 136 -11.06 16.42 -6.62
CA PRO A 136 -10.00 17.06 -7.40
C PRO A 136 -8.99 17.78 -6.50
N GLY A 137 -7.70 17.60 -6.79
CA GLY A 137 -6.61 18.17 -5.97
C GLY A 137 -6.23 17.35 -4.74
N ALA A 138 -6.91 16.22 -4.47
CA ALA A 138 -6.57 15.34 -3.36
C ALA A 138 -5.10 14.93 -3.37
N ALA A 139 -4.49 14.86 -2.18
CA ALA A 139 -3.12 14.37 -2.02
C ALA A 139 -3.07 12.85 -2.15
N VAL A 140 -2.25 12.33 -3.05
CA VAL A 140 -2.09 10.89 -3.24
C VAL A 140 -0.65 10.48 -2.94
N LEU A 141 -0.49 9.44 -2.13
CA LEU A 141 0.80 8.84 -1.83
C LEU A 141 0.72 7.32 -1.97
N PHE A 142 1.52 6.79 -2.89
CA PHE A 142 1.83 5.37 -2.99
C PHE A 142 3.27 5.12 -2.57
N ALA A 143 3.53 3.99 -1.91
CA ALA A 143 4.87 3.52 -1.63
C ALA A 143 4.93 2.00 -1.66
N ASP A 144 6.02 1.44 -2.17
CA ASP A 144 6.24 -0.01 -2.15
C ASP A 144 7.74 -0.33 -2.20
N ASN A 145 8.04 -1.61 -2.21
CA ASN A 145 9.42 -2.10 -2.19
C ASN A 145 10.12 -1.89 -3.54
N THR A 146 11.38 -1.52 -3.47
CA THR A 146 12.35 -1.69 -4.55
C THR A 146 12.98 -3.09 -4.45
N TYR A 147 13.23 -3.75 -5.58
CA TYR A 147 13.99 -4.99 -5.57
C TYR A 147 15.46 -4.68 -5.31
N VAL A 148 16.01 -5.30 -4.27
CA VAL A 148 17.44 -5.17 -3.90
C VAL A 148 18.05 -6.57 -3.89
N GLU A 149 19.01 -6.81 -4.78
CA GLU A 149 19.71 -8.08 -4.87
C GLU A 149 20.36 -8.43 -3.51
N GLY A 150 20.24 -9.68 -3.10
CA GLY A 150 20.76 -10.17 -1.80
C GLY A 150 19.94 -9.76 -0.56
N ASN A 151 18.99 -8.81 -0.66
CA ASN A 151 18.11 -8.41 0.45
C ASN A 151 16.64 -8.78 0.20
N SER A 152 16.16 -8.62 -1.03
CA SER A 152 14.81 -9.02 -1.42
C SER A 152 14.69 -10.54 -1.52
N THR A 153 13.51 -11.08 -1.19
CA THR A 153 13.20 -12.48 -1.51
C THR A 153 13.32 -12.67 -3.03
N PRO A 154 14.00 -13.71 -3.53
CA PRO A 154 14.14 -13.95 -4.95
C PRO A 154 12.79 -14.10 -5.66
N VAL A 155 12.73 -13.62 -6.91
CA VAL A 155 11.65 -13.94 -7.84
C VAL A 155 11.82 -15.41 -8.25
N VAL A 156 10.77 -16.20 -8.09
CA VAL A 156 10.78 -17.66 -8.41
C VAL A 156 10.07 -17.96 -9.72
N ARG A 157 9.22 -17.06 -10.20
CA ARG A 157 8.46 -17.23 -11.44
C ARG A 157 8.07 -15.89 -12.04
N THR A 158 7.98 -15.85 -13.36
CA THR A 158 7.36 -14.77 -14.14
C THR A 158 6.29 -15.39 -15.04
N ASP A 159 5.08 -14.81 -15.07
CA ASP A 159 4.01 -15.27 -15.95
C ASP A 159 4.05 -14.63 -17.35
N ALA A 160 3.12 -15.02 -18.21
CA ALA A 160 3.05 -14.54 -19.60
C ALA A 160 2.72 -13.04 -19.70
N GLN A 161 2.12 -12.45 -18.66
CA GLN A 161 1.82 -11.01 -18.55
C GLN A 161 2.98 -10.24 -17.93
N GLY A 162 4.09 -10.92 -17.59
CA GLY A 162 5.26 -10.32 -16.96
C GLY A 162 5.09 -10.03 -15.47
N ASN A 163 4.06 -10.58 -14.82
CA ASN A 163 3.95 -10.52 -13.37
C ASN A 163 5.00 -11.44 -12.74
N THR A 164 5.58 -10.99 -11.65
CA THR A 164 6.60 -11.72 -10.90
C THR A 164 6.04 -12.26 -9.59
N TYR A 165 6.57 -13.40 -9.15
CA TYR A 165 6.11 -14.10 -7.97
C TYR A 165 7.28 -14.47 -7.07
N GLN A 166 7.03 -14.42 -5.76
CA GLN A 166 7.99 -14.80 -4.73
C GLN A 166 7.43 -15.93 -3.86
N SER A 167 8.27 -16.92 -3.51
CA SER A 167 7.89 -17.91 -2.51
C SER A 167 8.08 -17.33 -1.12
N ARG A 168 7.04 -17.35 -0.32
CA ARG A 168 7.00 -16.83 1.06
C ARG A 168 6.69 -17.93 2.03
N ARG A 169 7.56 -18.12 3.03
CA ARG A 169 7.38 -19.13 4.07
C ARG A 169 6.92 -18.48 5.37
N LEU A 170 5.90 -19.06 6.01
CA LEU A 170 5.45 -18.70 7.35
C LEU A 170 6.32 -19.42 8.41
N GLU A 171 6.29 -18.91 9.66
CA GLU A 171 6.94 -19.59 10.80
C GLU A 171 6.38 -21.01 11.02
N SER A 172 5.12 -21.25 10.68
CA SER A 172 4.50 -22.58 10.67
C SER A 172 5.10 -23.57 9.66
N GLY A 173 6.00 -23.10 8.77
CA GLY A 173 6.63 -23.90 7.72
C GLY A 173 5.84 -23.91 6.39
N ALA A 174 4.58 -23.47 6.37
CA ALA A 174 3.79 -23.40 5.13
C ALA A 174 4.39 -22.36 4.15
N SER A 175 4.43 -22.70 2.85
CA SER A 175 4.92 -21.83 1.80
C SER A 175 3.80 -21.41 0.88
N TYR A 176 3.82 -20.15 0.44
CA TYR A 176 2.83 -19.54 -0.44
C TYR A 176 3.55 -18.83 -1.59
N GLU A 177 3.00 -18.94 -2.80
CA GLU A 177 3.44 -18.13 -3.93
C GLU A 177 2.65 -16.81 -3.93
N VAL A 178 3.37 -15.69 -3.79
CA VAL A 178 2.78 -14.36 -3.66
C VAL A 178 3.19 -13.53 -4.87
N LEU A 179 2.18 -12.93 -5.55
CA LEU A 179 2.42 -11.91 -6.57
C LEU A 179 3.22 -10.77 -5.99
N LYS A 180 4.35 -10.42 -6.60
CA LYS A 180 5.21 -9.32 -6.18
C LYS A 180 5.90 -8.70 -7.38
N ASN A 181 5.30 -7.67 -7.93
CA ASN A 181 5.83 -6.87 -9.02
C ASN A 181 6.76 -5.76 -8.49
N PHE A 182 7.72 -5.36 -9.32
CA PHE A 182 8.65 -4.28 -9.01
C PHE A 182 8.65 -3.30 -10.19
N PRO A 183 7.72 -2.32 -10.21
CA PRO A 183 7.66 -1.32 -11.27
C PRO A 183 8.91 -0.44 -11.26
N ASP A 184 9.35 -0.03 -12.44
CA ASP A 184 10.42 0.96 -12.57
C ASP A 184 9.91 2.40 -12.43
N ALA A 185 10.84 3.35 -12.36
CA ALA A 185 10.53 4.77 -12.20
C ALA A 185 9.70 5.34 -13.37
N ALA A 186 9.99 4.91 -14.58
CA ALA A 186 9.29 5.38 -15.78
C ALA A 186 7.83 4.91 -15.79
N GLU A 187 7.61 3.64 -15.43
CA GLU A 187 6.28 3.04 -15.30
C GLU A 187 5.45 3.78 -14.24
N LEU A 188 6.00 4.00 -13.05
CA LEU A 188 5.32 4.71 -11.96
C LEU A 188 4.91 6.13 -12.36
N VAL A 189 5.83 6.89 -12.96
CA VAL A 189 5.56 8.26 -13.42
C VAL A 189 4.54 8.28 -14.58
N ALA A 190 4.60 7.31 -15.49
CA ALA A 190 3.65 7.20 -16.59
C ALA A 190 2.22 6.98 -16.07
N TRP A 191 2.05 6.12 -15.07
CA TRP A 191 0.75 5.93 -14.43
C TRP A 191 0.27 7.19 -13.71
N ALA A 192 1.13 7.81 -12.89
CA ALA A 192 0.75 9.02 -12.15
C ALA A 192 0.29 10.16 -13.07
N ARG A 193 0.93 10.35 -14.23
CA ARG A 193 0.57 11.38 -15.23
C ARG A 193 -0.84 11.23 -15.81
N ARG A 194 -1.38 10.02 -15.81
CA ARG A 194 -2.76 9.77 -16.28
C ARG A 194 -3.82 10.17 -15.26
N PHE A 195 -3.44 10.28 -13.98
CA PHE A 195 -4.37 10.46 -12.87
C PHE A 195 -4.13 11.75 -12.08
N GLY A 196 -3.05 12.48 -12.35
CA GLY A 196 -2.76 13.66 -11.55
C GLY A 196 -1.62 14.54 -12.08
N THR A 197 -1.35 15.56 -11.29
CA THR A 197 -0.34 16.59 -11.51
C THR A 197 0.63 16.67 -10.32
N ALA A 198 1.64 17.54 -10.40
CA ALA A 198 2.64 17.75 -9.33
C ALA A 198 3.29 16.44 -8.88
N ILE A 199 3.73 15.62 -9.85
CA ILE A 199 4.24 14.27 -9.60
C ILE A 199 5.65 14.35 -9.05
N GLU A 200 5.86 13.72 -7.91
CA GLU A 200 7.13 13.54 -7.25
C GLU A 200 7.38 12.04 -7.03
N LEU A 201 8.48 11.53 -7.57
CA LEU A 201 8.94 10.17 -7.32
C LEU A 201 10.27 10.23 -6.58
N ARG A 202 10.31 9.65 -5.38
CA ARG A 202 11.52 9.48 -4.59
C ARG A 202 11.88 8.01 -4.54
N GLN A 203 13.06 7.67 -5.02
CA GLN A 203 13.64 6.34 -4.90
C GLN A 203 14.58 6.31 -3.68
N LEU A 204 14.33 5.39 -2.77
CA LEU A 204 15.17 5.04 -1.65
C LEU A 204 15.88 3.72 -1.93
N THR A 205 16.69 3.23 -1.01
CA THR A 205 17.37 1.94 -1.20
C THR A 205 16.39 0.78 -1.27
N TYR A 206 15.41 0.75 -0.36
CA TYR A 206 14.50 -0.39 -0.21
C TYR A 206 13.07 -0.09 -0.63
N PHE A 207 12.73 1.18 -0.82
CA PHE A 207 11.38 1.63 -1.13
C PHE A 207 11.40 2.69 -2.21
N TRP A 208 10.27 2.83 -2.91
CA TRP A 208 9.96 4.02 -3.68
C TRP A 208 8.73 4.71 -3.06
N ILE A 209 8.64 6.03 -3.22
CA ILE A 209 7.55 6.87 -2.75
C ILE A 209 7.10 7.73 -3.93
N LEU A 210 5.85 7.56 -4.36
CA LEU A 210 5.23 8.32 -5.43
C LEU A 210 4.16 9.23 -4.83
N ARG A 211 4.27 10.53 -5.04
CA ARG A 211 3.31 11.54 -4.59
C ARG A 211 2.80 12.33 -5.78
N TYR A 212 1.54 12.70 -5.75
CA TYR A 212 0.95 13.60 -6.75
C TYR A 212 -0.37 14.19 -6.26
N ARG A 213 -0.96 15.13 -7.03
CA ARG A 213 -2.30 15.67 -6.81
C ARG A 213 -3.25 15.06 -7.81
N ALA A 214 -4.39 14.51 -7.35
CA ALA A 214 -5.44 13.97 -8.21
C ALA A 214 -6.02 15.04 -9.15
N HIS A 215 -6.44 14.63 -10.38
CA HIS A 215 -7.14 15.52 -11.31
C HIS A 215 -8.51 15.93 -10.79
#